data_180c97983f2e05554363ebaa3f9282d5
#
_entry.id   180c97983f2e05554363ebaa3f9282d5
#
_cell.length_a   1.000
_cell.length_b   1.000
_cell.length_c   1.000
_cell.angle_alpha   90.00
_cell.angle_beta   90.00
_cell.angle_gamma   90.00
#
_symmetry.space_group_name_H-M   'P 1'
#
loop_
_entity.id
_entity.type
_entity.pdbx_description
1 polymer ?
#
loop_
_entity_poly.entity_id
_entity_poly.type
_entity_poly.pdbx_seq_one_letter_code
_entity_poly.pdbx_strand_id
1 'polypeptide(L)' 'RCGLHFGEVHWRNEDVTGIAVNIAARVLDQSDSGQITITKNLKDLLGDVKFATETLGEYNLKGLDGNWELFKIKQEET' A
#
# COMPACT_ATOMS: atom_id res chain seq x y z
N ARG A 1 -5.70 4.25 10.42
CA ARG A 1 -5.49 3.80 9.02
C ARG A 1 -4.01 3.75 8.68
N CYS A 2 -3.67 2.85 7.78
CA CYS A 2 -2.29 2.66 7.37
C CYS A 2 -2.24 2.29 5.88
N GLY A 3 -1.32 2.89 5.15
CA GLY A 3 -1.08 2.56 3.76
C GLY A 3 0.36 2.10 3.60
N LEU A 4 0.57 0.96 2.95
CA LEU A 4 1.89 0.38 2.78
C LEU A 4 2.17 0.05 1.32
N HIS A 5 3.40 0.29 0.93
CA HIS A 5 3.89 -0.01 -0.40
C HIS A 5 5.38 -0.37 -0.31
N PHE A 6 5.82 -1.25 -1.20
CA PHE A 6 7.24 -1.60 -1.32
C PHE A 6 7.80 -1.01 -2.61
N GLY A 7 8.91 -0.28 -2.50
CA GLY A 7 9.53 0.33 -3.66
C GLY A 7 10.85 1.00 -3.31
N GLU A 8 11.53 1.48 -4.32
CA GLU A 8 12.78 2.20 -4.12
C GLU A 8 12.54 3.61 -3.64
N VAL A 9 13.39 4.06 -2.74
CA VAL A 9 13.39 5.43 -2.24
C VAL A 9 14.78 6.01 -2.37
N HIS A 10 14.86 7.33 -2.36
CA HIS A 10 16.12 8.05 -2.43
C HIS A 10 16.29 8.90 -1.17
N TRP A 11 17.48 8.85 -0.59
CA TRP A 11 17.83 9.71 0.52
C TRP A 11 18.43 11.01 -0.02
N ARG A 12 17.93 12.13 0.47
CA ARG A 12 18.40 13.43 0.04
C ARG A 12 18.27 14.42 1.20
N ASN A 13 19.42 14.90 1.69
CA ASN A 13 19.45 15.85 2.81
C ASN A 13 18.65 15.37 4.03
N GLU A 14 18.87 14.11 4.42
CA GLU A 14 18.18 13.45 5.53
C GLU A 14 16.67 13.25 5.28
N ASP A 15 16.23 13.44 4.05
CA ASP A 15 14.84 13.24 3.68
C ASP A 15 14.70 12.07 2.70
N VAL A 16 13.55 11.42 2.75
CA VAL A 16 13.25 10.28 1.87
C VAL A 16 12.37 10.77 0.75
N THR A 17 12.83 10.59 -0.48
CA THR A 17 12.07 10.98 -1.67
C THR A 17 11.93 9.81 -2.63
N GLY A 18 11.06 9.97 -3.59
CA GLY A 18 10.83 8.99 -4.65
C GLY A 18 9.36 8.70 -4.86
N ILE A 19 9.06 8.06 -5.98
CA ILE A 19 7.68 7.75 -6.34
C ILE A 19 7.05 6.79 -5.33
N ALA A 20 7.84 5.90 -4.71
CA ALA A 20 7.33 4.95 -3.72
C ALA A 20 6.73 5.66 -2.52
N VAL A 21 7.31 6.79 -2.10
CA VAL A 21 6.76 7.59 -1.00
C VAL A 21 5.41 8.17 -1.38
N ASN A 22 5.28 8.67 -2.60
CA ASN A 22 4.02 9.21 -3.11
C ASN A 22 2.95 8.12 -3.22
N ILE A 23 3.33 6.94 -3.68
CA ILE A 23 2.42 5.80 -3.77
C ILE A 23 1.88 5.44 -2.39
N ALA A 24 2.75 5.33 -1.40
CA ALA A 24 2.34 5.01 -0.03
C ALA A 24 1.35 6.05 0.52
N ALA A 25 1.61 7.32 0.27
CA ALA A 25 0.71 8.39 0.70
C ALA A 25 -0.67 8.29 0.04
N ARG A 26 -0.71 7.96 -1.26
CA ARG A 26 -1.98 7.80 -1.98
C ARG A 26 -2.74 6.55 -1.55
N VAL A 27 -2.02 5.48 -1.24
CA VAL A 27 -2.64 4.26 -0.68
C VAL A 27 -3.27 4.58 0.68
N LEU A 28 -2.59 5.37 1.50
CA LEU A 28 -3.13 5.81 2.78
C LEU A 28 -4.46 6.56 2.61
N ASP A 29 -4.56 7.40 1.58
CA ASP A 29 -5.78 8.16 1.30
C ASP A 29 -6.98 7.25 1.00
N GLN A 30 -6.74 6.02 0.53
CA GLN A 30 -7.79 5.06 0.23
C GLN A 30 -8.10 4.13 1.41
N SER A 31 -7.39 4.28 2.51
CA SER A 31 -7.53 3.38 3.66
C SER A 31 -8.58 3.92 4.63
N ASP A 32 -9.51 3.07 5.02
CA ASP A 32 -10.52 3.41 6.03
C ASP A 32 -9.93 3.34 7.43
N SER A 33 -10.66 3.93 8.38
CA SER A 33 -10.26 3.91 9.79
C SER A 33 -10.10 2.47 10.29
N GLY A 34 -8.98 2.20 10.93
CA GLY A 34 -8.67 0.86 11.45
C GLY A 34 -8.23 -0.14 10.38
N GLN A 35 -8.07 0.31 9.14
CA GLN A 35 -7.72 -0.55 8.01
C GLN A 35 -6.25 -0.42 7.66
N ILE A 36 -5.62 -1.53 7.34
CA ILE A 36 -4.28 -1.57 6.75
C ILE A 36 -4.42 -1.92 5.28
N THR A 37 -4.04 -0.99 4.41
CA THR A 37 -4.16 -1.14 2.97
C THR A 37 -2.77 -1.27 2.35
N ILE A 38 -2.61 -2.25 1.47
CA ILE A 38 -1.33 -2.52 0.82
C ILE A 38 -1.50 -2.58 -0.70
N THR A 39 -0.41 -2.31 -1.41
CA THR A 39 -0.38 -2.47 -2.86
C THR A 39 -0.12 -3.92 -3.25
N LYS A 40 -0.42 -4.25 -4.50
CA LYS A 40 -0.23 -5.60 -5.03
C LYS A 40 1.23 -6.05 -4.94
N ASN A 41 2.18 -5.17 -5.22
CA ASN A 41 3.58 -5.57 -5.16
C ASN A 41 4.02 -5.94 -3.74
N LEU A 42 3.51 -5.26 -2.73
CA LEU A 42 3.77 -5.65 -1.35
C LEU A 42 3.08 -6.96 -1.01
N LYS A 43 1.84 -7.14 -1.45
CA LYS A 43 1.11 -8.40 -1.25
C LYS A 43 1.89 -9.57 -1.85
N ASP A 44 2.39 -9.41 -3.06
CA ASP A 44 3.16 -10.45 -3.74
C ASP A 44 4.47 -10.75 -3.00
N LEU A 45 5.11 -9.73 -2.45
CA LEU A 45 6.33 -9.87 -1.67
C LEU A 45 6.08 -10.64 -0.38
N LEU A 46 4.95 -10.44 0.26
CA LEU A 46 4.59 -11.14 1.49
C LEU A 46 4.30 -12.62 1.26
N GLY A 47 3.89 -12.98 0.03
CA GLY A 47 3.68 -14.37 -0.34
C GLY A 47 2.61 -15.06 0.51
N ASP A 48 2.89 -16.30 0.90
CA ASP A 48 1.97 -17.13 1.68
C ASP A 48 2.13 -16.97 3.17
N VAL A 49 2.51 -15.78 3.61
CA VAL A 49 2.68 -15.56 5.02
C VAL A 49 1.35 -15.42 5.74
N LYS A 50 1.43 -15.42 7.02
CA LYS A 50 0.38 -15.49 8.04
C LYS A 50 -0.78 -14.49 7.92
N PHE A 51 -0.81 -13.67 6.89
CA PHE A 51 -1.85 -12.63 6.80
C PHE A 51 -2.81 -12.96 5.68
N ALA A 52 -4.07 -13.09 6.01
CA ALA A 52 -5.11 -13.12 5.00
C ALA A 52 -5.33 -11.72 4.46
N THR A 53 -5.46 -11.61 3.15
CA THR A 53 -5.75 -10.35 2.50
C THR A 53 -7.06 -10.43 1.73
N GLU A 54 -7.67 -9.28 1.51
CA GLU A 54 -8.89 -9.18 0.72
C GLU A 54 -8.72 -8.05 -0.28
N THR A 55 -9.07 -8.34 -1.55
CA THR A 55 -8.96 -7.30 -2.57
C THR A 55 -9.98 -6.19 -2.33
N LEU A 56 -9.52 -4.96 -2.49
CA LEU A 56 -10.39 -3.78 -2.46
C LEU A 56 -10.78 -3.33 -3.87
N GLY A 57 -10.17 -3.92 -4.90
CA GLY A 57 -10.40 -3.56 -6.28
C GLY A 57 -9.29 -2.69 -6.84
N GLU A 58 -9.53 -2.12 -8.00
CA GLU A 58 -8.57 -1.28 -8.70
C GLU A 58 -8.92 0.19 -8.48
N TYR A 59 -7.88 0.99 -8.28
CA TYR A 59 -8.01 2.41 -8.00
C TYR A 59 -7.10 3.23 -8.91
N ASN A 60 -7.58 4.38 -9.32
CA ASN A 60 -6.74 5.41 -9.90
C ASN A 60 -6.23 6.30 -8.78
N LEU A 61 -4.94 6.22 -8.50
CA LEU A 61 -4.35 7.01 -7.42
C LEU A 61 -3.94 8.38 -7.98
N LYS A 62 -4.26 9.42 -7.25
CA LYS A 62 -4.02 10.80 -7.67
C LYS A 62 -2.55 11.04 -8.00
N GLY A 63 -2.30 11.53 -9.21
CA GLY A 63 -0.95 11.84 -9.67
C GLY A 63 -0.15 10.65 -10.16
N LEU A 64 -0.76 9.46 -10.23
CA LEU A 64 -0.10 8.24 -10.68
C LEU A 64 -0.85 7.66 -11.87
N ASP A 65 -0.10 7.15 -12.84
CA ASP A 65 -0.67 6.53 -14.02
C ASP A 65 -1.12 5.09 -13.73
N GLY A 66 -2.16 4.68 -14.46
CA GLY A 66 -2.63 3.30 -14.45
C GLY A 66 -3.57 2.98 -13.30
N ASN A 67 -3.96 1.73 -13.25
CA ASN A 67 -4.83 1.20 -12.20
C ASN A 67 -4.00 0.46 -11.18
N TRP A 68 -4.30 0.71 -9.92
CA TRP A 68 -3.59 0.12 -8.80
C TRP A 68 -4.52 -0.80 -8.05
N GLU A 69 -4.22 -2.08 -8.02
CA GLU A 69 -4.98 -3.03 -7.22
C GLU A 69 -4.53 -2.93 -5.77
N LEU A 70 -5.48 -2.68 -4.89
CA LEU A 70 -5.23 -2.52 -3.46
C LEU A 70 -5.86 -3.66 -2.68
N PHE A 71 -5.23 -3.99 -1.57
CA PHE A 71 -5.67 -5.07 -0.69
C PHE A 71 -5.71 -4.57 0.74
N LYS A 72 -6.64 -5.09 1.52
CA LYS A 72 -6.60 -4.88 2.97
C LYS A 72 -6.13 -6.14 3.67
N ILE A 73 -5.42 -5.95 4.77
CA ILE A 73 -5.04 -7.06 5.62
C ILE A 73 -6.21 -7.36 6.54
N LYS A 74 -6.68 -8.61 6.53
CA LYS A 74 -7.74 -9.04 7.44
C LYS A 74 -7.17 -9.24 8.83
N GLN A 75 -7.84 -8.67 9.81
CA GLN A 75 -7.49 -8.94 11.20
C GLN A 75 -8.10 -10.27 11.60
N GLU A 76 -7.31 -11.10 12.27
CA GLU A 76 -7.84 -12.32 12.84
C GLU A 76 -8.74 -11.96 14.02
N GLU A 77 -9.94 -12.47 13.99
CA GLU A 77 -10.81 -12.40 15.15
C GLU A 77 -10.40 -13.51 16.12
N THR A 78 -10.02 -13.12 17.30
CA THR A 78 -9.73 -14.06 18.38
C THR A 78 -10.92 -14.19 19.31
#